data_e7977cab54e8cb27d7642c373b60d58c
#
_entry.id   e7977cab54e8cb27d7642c373b60d58c
#
_cell.length_a   1.000
_cell.length_b   1.000
_cell.length_c   1.000
_cell.angle_alpha   90.00
_cell.angle_beta   90.00
_cell.angle_gamma   90.00
#
_symmetry.space_group_name_H-M   'P 1'
#
loop_
_entity.id
_entity.type
_entity.pdbx_description
1 polymer ?
#
loop_
_entity_poly.entity_id
_entity_poly.type
_entity_poly.pdbx_seq_one_letter_code
_entity_poly.pdbx_strand_id
1 'polypeptide(L)'
;MSLLLFLDESGHDHRTLPYEVHGGFALHSNKLWPFVQSLTNLEQVCFGDALSRFRTEIKGSKLLDKDRFRFAAQVPPMEDSERRRLCLGFLNKGLRKQSPTFAEFAAYGQACLQMVRGIFDLLSQHEAQIFASIVPRKLAPPQEREGILRKDIVFLLERYFYLLEYRQEAGLLVLDESEKMEDRRFVRRLERYFRETQTGRYRSARIVPSPFFVASDMAYPVQVADVIVYSVNTGVRLPKMMEPVRKEIADEFAPLVERLQWRGDGYRDGETYKTQGLVYVPDLYTARK
;
A
#
# COMPACT_ATOMS: atom_id res chain seq x y z
N MET A 1 -10.84 -21.36 1.41
CA MET A 1 -9.59 -20.63 1.78
C MET A 1 -9.93 -19.19 2.10
N SER A 2 -9.04 -18.41 2.68
CA SER A 2 -9.33 -17.01 3.01
C SER A 2 -8.32 -16.08 2.34
N LEU A 3 -8.81 -14.90 1.98
CA LEU A 3 -8.01 -13.78 1.49
C LEU A 3 -7.67 -12.84 2.65
N LEU A 4 -6.44 -12.35 2.69
CA LEU A 4 -5.97 -11.33 3.62
C LEU A 4 -5.82 -10.03 2.85
N LEU A 5 -6.49 -8.97 3.28
CA LEU A 5 -6.32 -7.63 2.73
C LEU A 5 -5.41 -6.84 3.68
N PHE A 6 -4.17 -6.64 3.26
CA PHE A 6 -3.18 -5.81 3.96
C PHE A 6 -3.37 -4.36 3.56
N LEU A 7 -3.51 -3.48 4.54
CA LEU A 7 -3.86 -2.08 4.37
C LEU A 7 -2.89 -1.17 5.11
N ASP A 8 -2.58 -0.05 4.45
CA ASP A 8 -1.85 1.08 5.00
C ASP A 8 -2.42 2.39 4.44
N GLU A 9 -1.89 3.54 4.89
CA GLU A 9 -2.32 4.86 4.50
C GLU A 9 -1.16 5.74 4.03
N SER A 10 -1.44 6.69 3.14
CA SER A 10 -0.47 7.67 2.64
C SER A 10 -1.10 9.04 2.51
N GLY A 11 -0.36 10.09 2.88
CA GLY A 11 -0.82 11.48 2.77
C GLY A 11 -1.67 11.98 3.93
N HIS A 12 -1.72 11.25 5.03
CA HIS A 12 -2.50 11.61 6.22
C HIS A 12 -1.98 12.85 6.96
N ASP A 13 -0.71 13.18 6.79
CA ASP A 13 -0.08 14.37 7.35
C ASP A 13 -0.56 15.69 6.71
N HIS A 14 -1.33 15.61 5.64
CA HIS A 14 -1.89 16.73 4.87
C HIS A 14 -0.88 17.81 4.42
N ARG A 15 0.42 17.58 4.54
CA ARG A 15 1.44 18.61 4.30
C ARG A 15 2.12 18.50 2.94
N THR A 16 2.44 17.29 2.52
CA THR A 16 3.32 17.04 1.38
C THR A 16 2.63 16.47 0.16
N LEU A 17 1.55 15.71 0.35
CA LEU A 17 0.85 14.99 -0.72
C LEU A 17 -0.55 15.57 -0.96
N PRO A 18 -1.02 15.61 -2.23
CA PRO A 18 -2.30 16.23 -2.59
C PRO A 18 -3.52 15.36 -2.27
N TYR A 19 -3.32 14.09 -1.98
CA TYR A 19 -4.36 13.11 -1.70
C TYR A 19 -4.05 12.34 -0.43
N GLU A 20 -5.10 11.83 0.17
CA GLU A 20 -5.08 10.80 1.19
C GLU A 20 -5.46 9.49 0.50
N VAL A 21 -4.64 8.48 0.66
CA VAL A 21 -4.84 7.15 0.05
C VAL A 21 -4.88 6.12 1.15
N HIS A 22 -5.96 5.34 1.21
CA HIS A 22 -6.04 4.13 2.00
C HIS A 22 -6.06 2.94 1.05
N GLY A 23 -5.20 1.96 1.25
CA GLY A 23 -5.13 0.84 0.33
C GLY A 23 -4.04 -0.15 0.66
N GLY A 24 -3.80 -1.04 -0.29
CA GLY A 24 -2.81 -2.09 -0.19
C GLY A 24 -3.15 -3.23 -1.13
N PHE A 25 -3.05 -4.47 -0.68
CA PHE A 25 -3.26 -5.63 -1.54
C PHE A 25 -3.91 -6.80 -0.83
N ALA A 26 -4.67 -7.59 -1.59
CA ALA A 26 -5.24 -8.86 -1.15
C ALA A 26 -4.37 -10.02 -1.60
N LEU A 27 -4.12 -10.96 -0.69
CA LEU A 27 -3.33 -12.16 -0.92
C LEU A 27 -4.01 -13.38 -0.28
N HIS A 28 -3.95 -14.53 -0.93
CA HIS A 28 -4.40 -15.79 -0.33
C HIS A 28 -3.56 -16.17 0.90
N SER A 29 -4.21 -16.63 1.95
CA SER A 29 -3.55 -17.02 3.20
C SER A 29 -2.48 -18.12 3.03
N ASN A 30 -2.68 -19.05 2.10
CA ASN A 30 -1.70 -20.10 1.79
C ASN A 30 -0.48 -19.59 1.01
N LYS A 31 -0.56 -18.41 0.39
CA LYS A 31 0.56 -17.75 -0.31
C LYS A 31 1.34 -16.80 0.60
N LEU A 32 0.85 -16.53 1.82
CA LEU A 32 1.46 -15.54 2.71
C LEU A 32 2.90 -15.90 3.07
N TRP A 33 3.13 -17.14 3.54
CA TRP A 33 4.47 -17.54 3.94
C TRP A 33 5.47 -17.59 2.78
N PRO A 34 5.14 -18.21 1.61
CA PRO A 34 5.98 -18.11 0.42
C PRO A 34 6.28 -16.67 -0.02
N PHE A 35 5.30 -15.77 0.08
CA PHE A 35 5.48 -14.36 -0.24
C PHE A 35 6.49 -13.68 0.71
N VAL A 36 6.36 -13.89 2.02
CA VAL A 36 7.29 -13.36 3.03
C VAL A 36 8.70 -13.89 2.82
N GLN A 37 8.87 -15.19 2.54
CA GLN A 37 10.18 -15.77 2.23
C GLN A 37 10.80 -15.15 0.97
N SER A 38 10.01 -14.93 -0.07
CA SER A 38 10.46 -14.28 -1.30
C SER A 38 10.87 -12.82 -1.07
N LEU A 39 10.15 -12.08 -0.23
CA LEU A 39 10.51 -10.71 0.17
C LEU A 39 11.83 -10.67 0.95
N THR A 40 12.02 -11.59 1.90
CA THR A 40 13.27 -11.69 2.65
C THR A 40 14.45 -11.98 1.72
N ASN A 41 14.27 -12.88 0.76
CA ASN A 41 15.30 -13.17 -0.25
C ASN A 41 15.58 -11.96 -1.15
N LEU A 42 14.54 -11.24 -1.58
CA LEU A 42 14.66 -10.03 -2.39
C LEU A 42 15.45 -8.95 -1.64
N GLU A 43 15.20 -8.77 -0.35
CA GLU A 43 15.92 -7.82 0.50
C GLU A 43 17.41 -8.17 0.58
N GLN A 44 17.75 -9.44 0.75
CA GLN A 44 19.14 -9.94 0.70
C GLN A 44 19.80 -9.69 -0.66
N VAL A 45 19.08 -9.91 -1.75
CA VAL A 45 19.58 -9.67 -3.12
C VAL A 45 19.82 -8.19 -3.37
N CYS A 46 18.94 -7.32 -2.92
CA CYS A 46 19.03 -5.88 -3.15
C CYS A 46 20.08 -5.21 -2.27
N PHE A 47 20.06 -5.46 -0.97
CA PHE A 47 20.83 -4.71 0.03
C PHE A 47 22.00 -5.50 0.62
N GLY A 48 22.01 -6.82 0.49
CA GLY A 48 23.02 -7.70 1.06
C GLY A 48 22.70 -8.18 2.48
N ASP A 49 21.73 -7.58 3.16
CA ASP A 49 21.23 -7.99 4.48
C ASP A 49 19.84 -7.41 4.74
N ALA A 50 19.15 -7.88 5.79
CA ALA A 50 17.85 -7.38 6.21
C ALA A 50 17.94 -5.94 6.71
N LEU A 51 17.08 -5.05 6.22
CA LEU A 51 17.04 -3.63 6.58
C LEU A 51 16.79 -3.41 8.08
N SER A 52 16.03 -4.32 8.72
CA SER A 52 15.76 -4.29 10.17
C SER A 52 17.03 -4.30 11.03
N ARG A 53 18.10 -4.96 10.57
CA ARG A 53 19.43 -4.93 11.24
C ARG A 53 20.05 -3.54 11.28
N PHE A 54 19.65 -2.67 10.37
CA PHE A 54 20.11 -1.29 10.27
C PHE A 54 19.09 -0.27 10.81
N ARG A 55 18.12 -0.75 11.61
CA ARG A 55 17.04 0.09 12.19
C ARG A 55 16.26 0.86 11.14
N THR A 56 16.06 0.25 10.01
CA THR A 56 15.21 0.76 8.93
C THR A 56 14.31 -0.35 8.42
N GLU A 57 13.34 0.01 7.58
CA GLU A 57 12.31 -0.87 7.07
C GLU A 57 12.02 -0.55 5.60
N ILE A 58 11.33 -1.45 4.92
CA ILE A 58 10.76 -1.22 3.58
C ILE A 58 9.66 -0.18 3.73
N LYS A 59 9.89 1.03 3.17
CA LYS A 59 8.93 2.14 3.23
C LYS A 59 8.94 2.92 1.92
N GLY A 60 7.76 3.17 1.33
CA GLY A 60 7.63 3.81 0.03
C GLY A 60 8.30 5.18 -0.03
N SER A 61 8.11 6.01 1.00
CA SER A 61 8.76 7.33 1.08
C SER A 61 10.28 7.26 1.16
N LYS A 62 10.86 6.19 1.72
CA LYS A 62 12.30 5.98 1.80
C LYS A 62 12.87 5.37 0.53
N LEU A 63 12.21 4.35 -0.03
CA LEU A 63 12.68 3.63 -1.21
C LEU A 63 12.50 4.45 -2.50
N LEU A 64 11.42 5.23 -2.58
CA LEU A 64 11.07 6.06 -3.73
C LEU A 64 11.37 7.56 -3.49
N ASP A 65 12.28 7.87 -2.56
CA ASP A 65 12.76 9.24 -2.37
C ASP A 65 13.41 9.79 -3.64
N LYS A 66 13.31 11.10 -3.89
CA LYS A 66 13.88 11.76 -5.08
C LYS A 66 15.38 11.52 -5.24
N ASP A 67 16.10 11.48 -4.12
CA ASP A 67 17.54 11.25 -4.14
C ASP A 67 17.89 9.83 -4.58
N ARG A 68 17.02 8.83 -4.36
CA ARG A 68 17.22 7.46 -4.85
C ARG A 68 17.26 7.43 -6.37
N PHE A 69 16.30 8.07 -7.03
CA PHE A 69 16.30 8.20 -8.49
C PHE A 69 17.50 9.01 -8.99
N ARG A 70 17.76 10.16 -8.37
CA ARG A 70 18.84 11.04 -8.76
C ARG A 70 20.20 10.36 -8.71
N PHE A 71 20.56 9.71 -7.60
CA PHE A 71 21.84 9.05 -7.46
C PHE A 71 21.95 7.76 -8.29
N ALA A 72 20.87 6.98 -8.38
CA ALA A 72 20.85 5.78 -9.21
C ALA A 72 21.12 6.09 -10.69
N ALA A 73 20.60 7.20 -11.21
CA ALA A 73 20.75 7.60 -12.61
C ALA A 73 22.16 8.16 -12.98
N GLN A 74 22.99 8.50 -11.97
CA GLN A 74 24.31 9.11 -12.22
C GLN A 74 25.43 8.10 -12.50
N VAL A 75 25.14 6.81 -12.34
CA VAL A 75 26.10 5.74 -12.60
C VAL A 75 25.43 4.60 -13.40
N PRO A 76 26.19 3.88 -14.22
CA PRO A 76 25.67 2.67 -14.87
C PRO A 76 25.14 1.67 -13.84
N PRO A 77 24.25 0.73 -14.25
CA PRO A 77 23.85 -0.38 -13.38
C PRO A 77 25.09 -1.13 -12.85
N MET A 78 25.14 -1.27 -11.54
CA MET A 78 26.25 -1.95 -10.86
C MET A 78 26.00 -3.46 -10.84
N GLU A 79 27.10 -4.23 -10.90
CA GLU A 79 27.07 -5.65 -10.64
C GLU A 79 26.53 -5.94 -9.24
N ASP A 80 25.74 -7.03 -9.10
CA ASP A 80 25.03 -7.36 -7.85
C ASP A 80 25.94 -7.47 -6.63
N SER A 81 27.13 -8.05 -6.80
CA SER A 81 28.09 -8.21 -5.71
C SER A 81 28.63 -6.88 -5.22
N GLU A 82 28.98 -6.00 -6.15
CA GLU A 82 29.49 -4.66 -5.82
C GLU A 82 28.39 -3.77 -5.23
N ARG A 83 27.21 -3.77 -5.84
CA ARG A 83 26.06 -3.03 -5.31
C ARG A 83 25.77 -3.41 -3.87
N ARG A 84 25.68 -4.73 -3.54
CA ARG A 84 25.44 -5.21 -2.16
C ARG A 84 26.53 -4.75 -1.20
N ARG A 85 27.81 -4.86 -1.59
CA ARG A 85 28.93 -4.41 -0.78
C ARG A 85 28.83 -2.91 -0.45
N LEU A 86 28.52 -2.08 -1.42
CA LEU A 86 28.37 -0.64 -1.25
C LEU A 86 27.11 -0.29 -0.44
N CYS A 87 26.01 -1.00 -0.65
CA CYS A 87 24.77 -0.85 0.15
C CYS A 87 25.03 -1.14 1.64
N LEU A 88 25.75 -2.22 1.95
CA LEU A 88 26.12 -2.53 3.33
C LEU A 88 27.02 -1.42 3.91
N GLY A 89 27.91 -0.86 3.11
CA GLY A 89 28.70 0.33 3.49
C GLY A 89 27.82 1.52 3.85
N PHE A 90 26.86 1.85 2.97
CA PHE A 90 25.89 2.92 3.19
C PHE A 90 25.10 2.72 4.50
N LEU A 91 24.50 1.54 4.68
CA LEU A 91 23.68 1.21 5.84
C LEU A 91 24.47 1.24 7.15
N ASN A 92 25.69 0.66 7.17
CA ASN A 92 26.58 0.70 8.33
C ASN A 92 27.01 2.13 8.71
N LYS A 93 27.31 2.98 7.72
CA LYS A 93 27.63 4.38 7.96
C LYS A 93 26.43 5.14 8.51
N GLY A 94 25.21 4.84 8.03
CA GLY A 94 23.97 5.37 8.59
C GLY A 94 23.83 5.08 10.09
N LEU A 95 24.04 3.83 10.51
CA LEU A 95 24.05 3.45 11.93
C LEU A 95 25.08 4.20 12.77
N ARG A 96 26.26 4.45 12.20
CA ARG A 96 27.37 5.15 12.87
C ARG A 96 27.31 6.67 12.74
N LYS A 97 26.27 7.22 12.10
CA LYS A 97 26.13 8.65 11.78
C LYS A 97 27.32 9.21 10.99
N GLN A 98 27.90 8.40 10.12
CA GLN A 98 29.00 8.77 9.21
C GLN A 98 28.44 9.13 7.83
N SER A 99 29.13 9.99 7.10
CA SER A 99 28.72 10.38 5.75
C SER A 99 29.06 9.27 4.73
N PRO A 100 28.07 8.76 3.98
CA PRO A 100 28.31 7.84 2.88
C PRO A 100 29.08 8.50 1.72
N THR A 101 29.77 7.70 0.93
CA THR A 101 30.39 8.14 -0.31
C THR A 101 29.36 8.26 -1.43
N PHE A 102 29.70 8.94 -2.52
CA PHE A 102 28.87 9.03 -3.70
C PHE A 102 28.51 7.65 -4.27
N ALA A 103 29.48 6.74 -4.38
CA ALA A 103 29.24 5.37 -4.86
C ALA A 103 28.26 4.58 -3.97
N GLU A 104 28.34 4.76 -2.65
CA GLU A 104 27.42 4.14 -1.71
C GLU A 104 26.00 4.72 -1.84
N PHE A 105 25.85 6.04 -2.06
CA PHE A 105 24.54 6.63 -2.36
C PHE A 105 23.93 6.10 -3.66
N ALA A 106 24.74 5.99 -4.71
CA ALA A 106 24.30 5.47 -6.00
C ALA A 106 23.88 4.00 -5.91
N ALA A 107 24.69 3.17 -5.27
CA ALA A 107 24.39 1.76 -5.03
C ALA A 107 23.09 1.57 -4.23
N TYR A 108 22.93 2.34 -3.15
CA TYR A 108 21.71 2.28 -2.34
C TYR A 108 20.49 2.77 -3.12
N GLY A 109 20.63 3.81 -3.96
CA GLY A 109 19.56 4.24 -4.86
C GLY A 109 19.13 3.15 -5.84
N GLN A 110 20.09 2.51 -6.52
CA GLN A 110 19.81 1.38 -7.42
C GLN A 110 19.13 0.19 -6.69
N ALA A 111 19.61 -0.14 -5.48
CA ALA A 111 19.03 -1.20 -4.65
C ALA A 111 17.57 -0.88 -4.23
N CYS A 112 17.28 0.37 -3.84
CA CYS A 112 15.92 0.80 -3.49
C CYS A 112 14.95 0.64 -4.67
N LEU A 113 15.32 1.10 -5.86
CA LEU A 113 14.49 0.97 -7.05
C LEU A 113 14.31 -0.50 -7.48
N GLN A 114 15.37 -1.31 -7.38
CA GLN A 114 15.28 -2.74 -7.63
C GLN A 114 14.36 -3.44 -6.62
N MET A 115 14.43 -3.07 -5.35
CA MET A 115 13.53 -3.61 -4.32
C MET A 115 12.07 -3.33 -4.66
N VAL A 116 11.71 -2.13 -5.06
CA VAL A 116 10.34 -1.78 -5.43
C VAL A 116 9.88 -2.54 -6.67
N ARG A 117 10.72 -2.65 -7.71
CA ARG A 117 10.39 -3.49 -8.89
C ARG A 117 10.13 -4.94 -8.49
N GLY A 118 11.03 -5.51 -7.69
CA GLY A 118 10.90 -6.88 -7.20
C GLY A 118 9.65 -7.10 -6.34
N ILE A 119 9.24 -6.12 -5.52
CA ILE A 119 7.97 -6.17 -4.78
C ILE A 119 6.78 -6.33 -5.75
N PHE A 120 6.69 -5.51 -6.80
CA PHE A 120 5.61 -5.62 -7.78
C PHE A 120 5.65 -6.94 -8.57
N ASP A 121 6.85 -7.46 -8.85
CA ASP A 121 7.00 -8.77 -9.49
C ASP A 121 6.53 -9.90 -8.57
N LEU A 122 6.88 -9.86 -7.28
CA LEU A 122 6.40 -10.82 -6.29
C LEU A 122 4.88 -10.74 -6.10
N LEU A 123 4.29 -9.55 -6.05
CA LEU A 123 2.84 -9.38 -6.02
C LEU A 123 2.17 -10.07 -7.23
N SER A 124 2.76 -9.92 -8.43
CA SER A 124 2.29 -10.58 -9.64
C SER A 124 2.42 -12.10 -9.56
N GLN A 125 3.58 -12.62 -9.15
CA GLN A 125 3.86 -14.06 -9.03
C GLN A 125 2.93 -14.74 -8.03
N HIS A 126 2.59 -14.07 -6.95
CA HIS A 126 1.67 -14.57 -5.93
C HIS A 126 0.20 -14.26 -6.20
N GLU A 127 -0.14 -13.69 -7.38
CA GLU A 127 -1.51 -13.33 -7.80
C GLU A 127 -2.20 -12.38 -6.82
N ALA A 128 -1.43 -11.50 -6.21
CA ALA A 128 -1.96 -10.47 -5.36
C ALA A 128 -2.74 -9.43 -6.17
N GLN A 129 -3.74 -8.80 -5.55
CA GLN A 129 -4.57 -7.79 -6.20
C GLN A 129 -4.61 -6.51 -5.39
N ILE A 130 -4.38 -5.38 -6.05
CA ILE A 130 -4.29 -4.07 -5.42
C ILE A 130 -5.67 -3.42 -5.30
N PHE A 131 -5.90 -2.82 -4.13
CA PHE A 131 -7.07 -2.00 -3.80
C PHE A 131 -6.61 -0.68 -3.21
N ALA A 132 -7.20 0.44 -3.63
CA ALA A 132 -6.97 1.72 -2.99
C ALA A 132 -8.16 2.66 -3.15
N SER A 133 -8.47 3.40 -2.11
CA SER A 133 -9.38 4.54 -2.13
C SER A 133 -8.57 5.83 -2.02
N ILE A 134 -8.93 6.81 -2.84
CA ILE A 134 -8.17 8.03 -3.03
C ILE A 134 -9.08 9.22 -2.79
N VAL A 135 -8.72 10.07 -1.82
CA VAL A 135 -9.49 11.22 -1.37
C VAL A 135 -8.72 12.52 -1.63
N PRO A 136 -9.32 13.54 -2.26
CA PRO A 136 -8.64 14.81 -2.45
C PRO A 136 -8.45 15.55 -1.12
N ARG A 137 -7.24 16.01 -0.85
CA ARG A 137 -6.85 16.73 0.36
C ARG A 137 -7.67 18.00 0.66
N LYS A 138 -8.22 18.66 -0.38
CA LYS A 138 -9.01 19.89 -0.26
C LYS A 138 -10.38 19.70 0.40
N LEU A 139 -10.78 18.48 0.62
CA LEU A 139 -11.87 18.24 1.55
C LEU A 139 -11.32 18.63 2.93
N ALA A 140 -11.76 19.78 3.46
CA ALA A 140 -11.53 20.11 4.87
C ALA A 140 -11.80 18.85 5.68
N PRO A 141 -10.99 18.52 6.71
CA PRO A 141 -11.31 17.37 7.53
C PRO A 141 -12.75 17.60 7.96
N PRO A 142 -13.70 16.79 7.45
CA PRO A 142 -15.09 16.98 7.85
C PRO A 142 -15.05 16.75 9.34
N GLN A 143 -15.77 17.57 10.10
CA GLN A 143 -16.02 17.27 11.50
C GLN A 143 -16.37 15.79 11.51
N GLU A 144 -15.48 14.97 12.06
CA GLU A 144 -15.62 13.51 12.05
C GLU A 144 -17.01 13.22 12.57
N ARG A 145 -17.91 12.77 11.72
CA ARG A 145 -19.25 12.41 12.15
C ARG A 145 -19.09 11.20 13.05
N GLU A 146 -19.25 11.46 14.33
CA GLU A 146 -19.04 10.49 15.37
C GLU A 146 -19.83 9.21 15.05
N GLY A 147 -19.12 8.09 14.94
CA GLY A 147 -19.71 6.79 14.68
C GLY A 147 -20.00 6.40 13.21
N ILE A 148 -19.72 7.24 12.23
CA ILE A 148 -19.92 6.90 10.80
C ILE A 148 -18.57 6.47 10.17
N LEU A 149 -18.57 5.31 9.50
CA LEU A 149 -17.41 4.87 8.73
C LEU A 149 -17.29 5.73 7.46
N ARG A 150 -16.09 6.22 7.18
CA ARG A 150 -15.79 7.06 6.02
C ARG A 150 -16.11 6.33 4.71
N LYS A 151 -16.59 7.04 3.70
CA LYS A 151 -16.97 6.48 2.40
C LYS A 151 -15.82 5.80 1.67
N ASP A 152 -14.62 6.34 1.76
CA ASP A 152 -13.44 5.77 1.14
C ASP A 152 -13.18 4.35 1.66
N ILE A 153 -13.28 4.13 2.97
CA ILE A 153 -13.19 2.81 3.57
C ILE A 153 -14.37 1.93 3.13
N VAL A 154 -15.61 2.47 3.11
CA VAL A 154 -16.78 1.71 2.64
C VAL A 154 -16.61 1.25 1.18
N PHE A 155 -16.02 2.09 0.31
CA PHE A 155 -15.77 1.72 -1.09
C PHE A 155 -14.62 0.73 -1.24
N LEU A 156 -13.59 0.82 -0.39
CA LEU A 156 -12.53 -0.17 -0.33
C LEU A 156 -13.09 -1.55 0.05
N LEU A 157 -13.89 -1.60 1.13
CA LEU A 157 -14.57 -2.81 1.58
C LEU A 157 -15.55 -3.37 0.52
N GLU A 158 -16.24 -2.49 -0.22
CA GLU A 158 -17.14 -2.88 -1.31
C GLU A 158 -16.42 -3.66 -2.40
N ARG A 159 -15.27 -3.14 -2.86
CA ARG A 159 -14.47 -3.78 -3.91
C ARG A 159 -13.83 -5.07 -3.44
N TYR A 160 -13.35 -5.07 -2.23
CA TYR A 160 -12.83 -6.29 -1.61
C TYR A 160 -13.93 -7.36 -1.47
N PHE A 161 -15.13 -6.95 -1.05
CA PHE A 161 -16.30 -7.85 -0.97
C PHE A 161 -16.63 -8.46 -2.33
N TYR A 162 -16.63 -7.70 -3.43
CA TYR A 162 -16.90 -8.24 -4.77
C TYR A 162 -15.86 -9.29 -5.19
N LEU A 163 -14.59 -9.10 -4.86
CA LEU A 163 -13.57 -10.12 -5.07
C LEU A 163 -13.89 -11.39 -4.26
N LEU A 164 -14.21 -11.24 -2.98
CA LEU A 164 -14.54 -12.36 -2.09
C LEU A 164 -15.79 -13.12 -2.56
N GLU A 165 -16.80 -12.39 -3.02
CA GLU A 165 -18.04 -12.97 -3.55
C GLU A 165 -17.78 -13.73 -4.85
N TYR A 166 -17.01 -13.15 -5.77
CA TYR A 166 -16.60 -13.84 -6.99
C TYR A 166 -15.84 -15.14 -6.70
N ARG A 167 -14.95 -15.13 -5.71
CA ARG A 167 -14.15 -16.30 -5.32
C ARG A 167 -14.85 -17.24 -4.36
N GLN A 168 -16.02 -16.88 -3.84
CA GLN A 168 -16.75 -17.62 -2.80
C GLN A 168 -15.89 -17.88 -1.54
N GLU A 169 -15.11 -16.89 -1.12
CA GLU A 169 -14.18 -16.98 -0.01
C GLU A 169 -14.50 -15.96 1.09
N ALA A 170 -13.94 -16.21 2.28
CA ALA A 170 -13.94 -15.25 3.38
C ALA A 170 -12.68 -14.36 3.31
N GLY A 171 -12.79 -13.15 3.84
CA GLY A 171 -11.70 -12.19 3.87
C GLY A 171 -11.47 -11.59 5.26
N LEU A 172 -10.19 -11.35 5.57
CA LEU A 172 -9.75 -10.68 6.79
C LEU A 172 -9.06 -9.37 6.43
N LEU A 173 -9.16 -8.38 7.33
CA LEU A 173 -8.48 -7.10 7.23
C LEU A 173 -7.26 -7.12 8.15
N VAL A 174 -6.10 -6.77 7.61
CA VAL A 174 -4.85 -6.61 8.36
C VAL A 174 -4.35 -5.19 8.12
N LEU A 175 -4.27 -4.39 9.18
CA LEU A 175 -3.92 -2.98 9.12
C LEU A 175 -2.60 -2.71 9.84
N ASP A 176 -1.90 -1.67 9.41
CA ASP A 176 -0.81 -1.10 10.20
C ASP A 176 -1.34 -0.57 11.54
N GLU A 177 -0.62 -0.86 12.63
CA GLU A 177 -0.93 -0.34 13.95
C GLU A 177 -0.63 1.16 13.99
N SER A 178 -1.61 1.95 14.44
CA SER A 178 -1.47 3.38 14.65
C SER A 178 -1.51 3.72 16.14
N GLU A 179 -2.00 4.90 16.49
CA GLU A 179 -2.26 5.20 17.89
C GLU A 179 -3.44 4.38 18.42
N LYS A 180 -3.27 3.72 19.56
CA LYS A 180 -4.27 2.83 20.17
C LYS A 180 -5.67 3.44 20.29
N MET A 181 -5.78 4.75 20.43
CA MET A 181 -7.08 5.43 20.49
C MET A 181 -7.72 5.54 19.10
N GLU A 182 -6.94 5.78 18.06
CA GLU A 182 -7.41 5.83 16.66
C GLU A 182 -7.85 4.44 16.19
N ASP A 183 -7.06 3.40 16.46
CA ASP A 183 -7.42 2.02 16.15
C ASP A 183 -8.75 1.62 16.81
N ARG A 184 -8.95 1.98 18.09
CA ARG A 184 -10.21 1.72 18.78
C ARG A 184 -11.41 2.49 18.18
N ARG A 185 -11.19 3.73 17.72
CA ARG A 185 -12.24 4.50 17.03
C ARG A 185 -12.59 3.86 15.70
N PHE A 186 -11.57 3.45 14.94
CA PHE A 186 -11.76 2.74 13.67
C PHE A 186 -12.55 1.45 13.87
N VAL A 187 -12.16 0.59 14.81
CA VAL A 187 -12.87 -0.65 15.15
C VAL A 187 -14.34 -0.40 15.46
N ARG A 188 -14.66 0.57 16.35
CA ARG A 188 -16.04 0.89 16.70
C ARG A 188 -16.88 1.34 15.49
N ARG A 189 -16.29 2.16 14.58
CA ARG A 189 -16.98 2.59 13.35
C ARG A 189 -17.20 1.42 12.41
N LEU A 190 -16.22 0.53 12.27
CA LEU A 190 -16.30 -0.66 11.44
C LEU A 190 -17.35 -1.65 11.96
N GLU A 191 -17.35 -1.95 13.25
CA GLU A 191 -18.36 -2.80 13.91
C GLU A 191 -19.78 -2.23 13.74
N ARG A 192 -19.91 -0.91 13.94
CA ARG A 192 -21.20 -0.22 13.75
C ARG A 192 -21.67 -0.34 12.29
N TYR A 193 -20.77 -0.12 11.32
CA TYR A 193 -21.10 -0.29 9.92
C TYR A 193 -21.60 -1.70 9.61
N PHE A 194 -20.90 -2.74 10.04
CA PHE A 194 -21.29 -4.14 9.78
C PHE A 194 -22.60 -4.52 10.50
N ARG A 195 -22.85 -3.99 11.67
CA ARG A 195 -24.01 -4.33 12.48
C ARG A 195 -25.27 -3.54 12.12
N GLU A 196 -25.14 -2.24 11.84
CA GLU A 196 -26.29 -1.34 11.76
C GLU A 196 -26.72 -1.00 10.33
N THR A 197 -25.82 -1.08 9.35
CA THR A 197 -26.20 -0.77 7.96
C THR A 197 -26.61 -2.04 7.19
N GLN A 198 -27.52 -1.88 6.22
CA GLN A 198 -27.95 -2.99 5.36
C GLN A 198 -26.78 -3.56 4.55
N THR A 199 -26.01 -2.67 3.91
CA THR A 199 -24.84 -3.05 3.13
C THR A 199 -23.72 -3.68 3.98
N GLY A 200 -23.52 -3.19 5.20
CA GLY A 200 -22.56 -3.77 6.14
C GLY A 200 -22.93 -5.19 6.54
N ARG A 201 -24.19 -5.43 6.92
CA ARG A 201 -24.71 -6.78 7.23
C ARG A 201 -24.53 -7.74 6.05
N TYR A 202 -24.84 -7.28 4.84
CA TYR A 202 -24.65 -8.09 3.64
C TYR A 202 -23.15 -8.45 3.44
N ARG A 203 -22.24 -7.49 3.60
CA ARG A 203 -20.80 -7.70 3.42
C ARG A 203 -20.16 -8.54 4.52
N SER A 204 -20.75 -8.56 5.73
CA SER A 204 -20.24 -9.38 6.82
C SER A 204 -20.39 -10.90 6.56
N ALA A 205 -21.16 -11.31 5.55
CA ALA A 205 -21.21 -12.70 5.11
C ALA A 205 -19.85 -13.18 4.53
N ARG A 206 -19.01 -12.26 4.05
CA ARG A 206 -17.70 -12.58 3.45
C ARG A 206 -16.54 -11.91 4.15
N ILE A 207 -16.70 -10.70 4.67
CA ILE A 207 -15.65 -9.96 5.38
C ILE A 207 -15.80 -10.21 6.88
N VAL A 208 -14.78 -10.77 7.51
CA VAL A 208 -14.75 -10.89 8.97
C VAL A 208 -14.78 -9.50 9.58
N PRO A 209 -15.78 -9.14 10.40
CA PRO A 209 -15.99 -7.78 10.88
C PRO A 209 -15.08 -7.40 12.06
N SER A 210 -13.91 -7.98 12.12
CA SER A 210 -12.90 -7.73 13.15
C SER A 210 -11.54 -7.61 12.47
N PRO A 211 -10.95 -6.41 12.40
CA PRO A 211 -9.63 -6.21 11.81
C PRO A 211 -8.54 -6.68 12.76
N PHE A 212 -7.39 -7.02 12.19
CA PHE A 212 -6.15 -7.31 12.92
C PHE A 212 -5.19 -6.15 12.70
N PHE A 213 -4.59 -5.65 13.79
CA PHE A 213 -3.56 -4.63 13.75
C PHE A 213 -2.20 -5.29 13.99
N VAL A 214 -1.22 -4.90 13.21
CA VAL A 214 0.15 -5.43 13.28
C VAL A 214 1.14 -4.29 13.20
N ALA A 215 2.23 -4.38 13.96
CA ALA A 215 3.31 -3.40 13.87
C ALA A 215 4.05 -3.58 12.54
N SER A 216 4.21 -2.50 11.77
CA SER A 216 4.80 -2.54 10.43
C SER A 216 6.24 -3.06 10.45
N ASP A 217 7.03 -2.73 11.46
CA ASP A 217 8.41 -3.19 11.61
C ASP A 217 8.55 -4.71 11.82
N MET A 218 7.44 -5.40 12.17
CA MET A 218 7.36 -6.85 12.33
C MET A 218 6.63 -7.56 11.18
N ALA A 219 6.01 -6.85 10.26
CA ALA A 219 5.09 -7.41 9.27
C ALA A 219 5.40 -6.95 7.83
N TYR A 220 6.24 -7.68 7.11
CA TYR A 220 6.56 -7.40 5.71
C TYR A 220 5.36 -7.08 4.80
N PRO A 221 4.21 -7.78 4.88
CA PRO A 221 3.08 -7.46 4.01
C PRO A 221 2.52 -6.06 4.22
N VAL A 222 2.54 -5.55 5.44
CA VAL A 222 2.10 -4.17 5.73
C VAL A 222 3.12 -3.16 5.20
N GLN A 223 4.41 -3.43 5.30
CA GLN A 223 5.45 -2.61 4.65
C GLN A 223 5.29 -2.56 3.12
N VAL A 224 4.86 -3.66 2.51
CA VAL A 224 4.53 -3.69 1.07
C VAL A 224 3.29 -2.86 0.77
N ALA A 225 2.28 -2.86 1.64
CA ALA A 225 1.11 -2.00 1.50
C ALA A 225 1.50 -0.51 1.53
N ASP A 226 2.43 -0.08 2.39
CA ASP A 226 2.99 1.29 2.40
C ASP A 226 3.62 1.64 1.03
N VAL A 227 4.43 0.76 0.45
CA VAL A 227 5.02 0.99 -0.88
C VAL A 227 3.95 1.16 -1.95
N ILE A 228 2.89 0.36 -1.90
CA ILE A 228 1.77 0.44 -2.87
C ILE A 228 1.04 1.77 -2.71
N VAL A 229 0.60 2.13 -1.50
CA VAL A 229 -0.18 3.37 -1.30
C VAL A 229 0.65 4.62 -1.58
N TYR A 230 1.95 4.60 -1.29
CA TYR A 230 2.86 5.67 -1.68
C TYR A 230 2.99 5.79 -3.20
N SER A 231 3.13 4.66 -3.91
CA SER A 231 3.19 4.63 -5.37
C SER A 231 1.89 5.11 -6.01
N VAL A 232 0.73 4.75 -5.45
CA VAL A 232 -0.58 5.27 -5.89
C VAL A 232 -0.66 6.77 -5.69
N ASN A 233 -0.30 7.27 -4.50
CA ASN A 233 -0.44 8.68 -4.16
C ASN A 233 0.46 9.59 -4.99
N THR A 234 1.66 9.13 -5.35
CA THR A 234 2.66 9.96 -6.03
C THR A 234 2.75 9.72 -7.53
N GLY A 235 2.42 8.52 -8.02
CA GLY A 235 2.61 8.09 -9.40
C GLY A 235 1.32 7.99 -10.22
N VAL A 236 0.17 7.68 -9.61
CA VAL A 236 -1.06 7.53 -10.37
C VAL A 236 -1.67 8.89 -10.69
N ARG A 237 -1.92 9.13 -11.99
CA ARG A 237 -2.64 10.33 -12.44
C ARG A 237 -4.13 10.18 -12.16
N LEU A 238 -4.65 11.06 -11.33
CA LEU A 238 -6.05 11.02 -10.91
C LEU A 238 -6.92 12.00 -11.71
N PRO A 239 -8.25 11.82 -11.71
CA PRO A 239 -9.17 12.77 -12.32
C PRO A 239 -8.89 14.20 -11.81
N LYS A 240 -8.89 15.18 -12.72
CA LYS A 240 -8.60 16.61 -12.47
C LYS A 240 -7.12 16.96 -12.22
N MET A 241 -6.19 16.01 -12.29
CA MET A 241 -4.76 16.30 -12.31
C MET A 241 -4.30 16.54 -13.76
N MET A 242 -3.47 17.57 -13.97
CA MET A 242 -2.78 17.75 -15.24
C MET A 242 -1.63 16.76 -15.39
N GLU A 243 -0.88 16.56 -14.31
CA GLU A 243 0.28 15.67 -14.23
C GLU A 243 0.27 14.88 -12.91
N PRO A 244 0.93 13.71 -12.85
CA PRO A 244 1.15 13.01 -11.59
C PRO A 244 2.06 13.83 -10.67
N VAL A 245 2.05 13.52 -9.37
CA VAL A 245 2.89 14.22 -8.37
C VAL A 245 4.38 14.02 -8.66
N ARG A 246 4.74 12.81 -9.07
CA ARG A 246 6.11 12.38 -9.35
C ARG A 246 6.16 11.63 -10.67
N LYS A 247 6.72 12.28 -11.70
CA LYS A 247 6.78 11.71 -13.06
C LYS A 247 7.58 10.41 -13.11
N GLU A 248 8.72 10.35 -12.43
CA GLU A 248 9.58 9.15 -12.39
C GLU A 248 8.87 7.94 -11.76
N ILE A 249 7.99 8.16 -10.80
CA ILE A 249 7.16 7.09 -10.21
C ILE A 249 6.00 6.73 -11.15
N ALA A 250 5.41 7.73 -11.81
CA ALA A 250 4.34 7.52 -12.77
C ALA A 250 4.81 6.70 -13.98
N ASP A 251 5.98 7.02 -14.50
CA ASP A 251 6.51 6.36 -15.69
C ASP A 251 6.87 4.90 -15.41
N GLU A 252 7.35 4.59 -14.20
CA GLU A 252 7.87 3.26 -13.87
C GLU A 252 6.89 2.39 -13.09
N PHE A 253 6.25 2.93 -12.05
CA PHE A 253 5.48 2.13 -11.10
C PHE A 253 3.97 2.22 -11.25
N ALA A 254 3.42 3.32 -11.77
CA ALA A 254 1.97 3.42 -11.97
C ALA A 254 1.42 2.35 -12.93
N PRO A 255 2.10 1.97 -14.04
CA PRO A 255 1.66 0.87 -14.89
C PRO A 255 1.62 -0.48 -14.17
N LEU A 256 2.51 -0.71 -13.19
CA LEU A 256 2.53 -1.92 -12.38
C LEU A 256 1.34 -1.97 -11.42
N VAL A 257 1.04 -0.84 -10.76
CA VAL A 257 -0.18 -0.69 -9.95
C VAL A 257 -1.43 -0.94 -10.79
N GLU A 258 -1.52 -0.35 -11.98
CA GLU A 258 -2.66 -0.50 -12.86
C GLU A 258 -2.85 -1.94 -13.35
N ARG A 259 -1.78 -2.65 -13.64
CA ARG A 259 -1.81 -4.07 -14.02
C ARG A 259 -2.31 -4.97 -12.89
N LEU A 260 -1.91 -4.68 -11.65
CA LEU A 260 -2.21 -5.49 -10.47
C LEU A 260 -3.50 -5.10 -9.76
N GLN A 261 -4.11 -3.95 -10.09
CA GLN A 261 -5.38 -3.59 -9.48
C GLN A 261 -6.45 -4.61 -9.83
N TRP A 262 -7.26 -4.97 -8.84
CA TRP A 262 -8.42 -5.82 -9.07
C TRP A 262 -9.35 -5.22 -10.12
N ARG A 263 -9.91 -6.09 -10.98
CA ARG A 263 -10.97 -5.75 -11.93
C ARG A 263 -12.03 -6.83 -11.90
N GLY A 264 -13.29 -6.41 -11.83
CA GLY A 264 -14.40 -7.35 -11.75
C GLY A 264 -15.75 -6.68 -11.86
N ASP A 265 -16.77 -7.41 -11.49
CA ASP A 265 -18.15 -6.96 -11.50
C ASP A 265 -18.58 -6.50 -10.10
N GLY A 266 -19.25 -5.35 -10.05
CA GLY A 266 -19.99 -4.87 -8.90
C GLY A 266 -21.48 -4.97 -9.13
N TYR A 267 -22.25 -4.94 -8.05
CA TYR A 267 -23.72 -5.01 -8.08
C TYR A 267 -24.31 -3.78 -7.40
N ARG A 268 -25.29 -3.17 -8.03
CA ARG A 268 -26.04 -2.05 -7.46
C ARG A 268 -27.47 -2.06 -7.99
N ASP A 269 -28.42 -2.00 -7.08
CA ASP A 269 -29.86 -1.91 -7.39
C ASP A 269 -30.36 -2.98 -8.39
N GLY A 270 -29.79 -4.20 -8.31
CA GLY A 270 -30.09 -5.30 -9.20
C GLY A 270 -29.32 -5.31 -10.52
N GLU A 271 -28.50 -4.30 -10.78
CA GLU A 271 -27.68 -4.19 -11.99
C GLU A 271 -26.21 -4.52 -11.72
N THR A 272 -25.58 -5.16 -12.71
CA THR A 272 -24.15 -5.46 -12.71
C THR A 272 -23.39 -4.36 -13.47
N TYR A 273 -22.28 -3.90 -12.91
CA TYR A 273 -21.40 -2.92 -13.56
C TYR A 273 -19.91 -3.30 -13.42
N LYS A 274 -19.10 -2.90 -14.40
CA LYS A 274 -17.64 -3.10 -14.31
C LYS A 274 -17.04 -2.14 -13.30
N THR A 275 -16.17 -2.66 -12.44
CA THR A 275 -15.49 -1.88 -11.41
C THR A 275 -14.04 -2.34 -11.23
N GLN A 276 -13.26 -1.57 -10.50
CA GLN A 276 -11.82 -1.79 -10.31
C GLN A 276 -11.38 -1.47 -8.90
N GLY A 277 -10.20 -1.95 -8.52
CA GLY A 277 -9.63 -1.84 -7.18
C GLY A 277 -9.34 -0.41 -6.74
N LEU A 278 -8.92 0.46 -7.67
CA LEU A 278 -8.68 1.87 -7.36
C LEU A 278 -9.97 2.68 -7.49
N VAL A 279 -10.29 3.48 -6.47
CA VAL A 279 -11.47 4.34 -6.46
C VAL A 279 -11.15 5.76 -6.00
N TYR A 280 -11.60 6.74 -6.79
CA TYR A 280 -11.53 8.14 -6.40
C TYR A 280 -12.82 8.54 -5.67
N VAL A 281 -12.68 9.09 -4.46
CA VAL A 281 -13.80 9.45 -3.58
C VAL A 281 -13.80 10.95 -3.35
N PRO A 282 -14.56 11.73 -4.14
CA PRO A 282 -14.52 13.19 -4.09
C PRO A 282 -15.19 13.77 -2.84
N ASP A 283 -15.91 12.97 -2.07
CA ASP A 283 -16.66 13.39 -0.89
C ASP A 283 -16.79 12.22 0.11
N LEU A 284 -16.47 12.49 1.37
CA LEU A 284 -16.37 11.46 2.41
C LEU A 284 -17.70 11.11 3.11
N TYR A 285 -18.69 11.98 3.09
CA TYR A 285 -19.86 11.82 3.96
C TYR A 285 -21.23 12.07 3.30
N THR A 286 -21.33 12.63 2.10
CA THR A 286 -22.61 12.80 1.42
C THR A 286 -23.21 11.44 1.04
N ALA A 287 -24.51 11.25 1.29
CA ALA A 287 -25.20 10.03 0.86
C ALA A 287 -25.08 9.88 -0.67
N ARG A 288 -24.93 8.65 -1.16
CA ARG A 288 -25.09 8.38 -2.59
C ARG A 288 -26.53 8.72 -2.98
N LYS A 289 -26.71 9.61 -3.94
CA LYS A 289 -28.00 9.82 -4.60
C LYS A 289 -28.29 8.64 -5.50
#